data_2f21716d827252f98b5aff313d1e90ed
#
_entry.id   2f21716d827252f98b5aff313d1e90ed
#
_cell.length_a   1.000
_cell.length_b   1.000
_cell.length_c   1.000
_cell.angle_alpha   90.00
_cell.angle_beta   90.00
_cell.angle_gamma   90.00
#
_symmetry.space_group_name_H-M   'P 1'
#
loop_
_entity.id
_entity.type
_entity.pdbx_description
1 polymer ?
#
loop_
_entity_poly.entity_id
_entity_poly.type
_entity_poly.pdbx_seq_one_letter_code
_entity_poly.pdbx_strand_id
1 'polypeptide(L)'
;MHQLSNSVTIMFIACAIPVIRKWRKKEKNMNKLYCADNLEILRQYIPDESVDLIYIDPPFNSKRNYNIFFDDKEIRAQRMAFEDTWTLKNVQNSMSDLDRPQTENIYTLLKAYQKVASSAFPYLVMMALRIIELHRVLKSTGSFYLHCDPTMSHYLKTVCDVIFCIKGGDFRNEIVWQRNTSHNDGKKFGCVHDIILFYAKGETFTYNRIEILRNEEELAKRFPLIEPKTDRRYCLDNLAAAGQGPARQFGDRLIEPPNGNHWRYSQENIDKHLANGRIVFTGKGVPRYKRYADDITGKPIQDIWTDFMGIASQSSERLGYPTQKPLALLERIIKASSNEGDLVLDAFCGCGTTVDAAEKLKRRWIGIDISPFAVKLIENRLTKEYNSVLSKYEVLGLPVDTKTAIELWEKNPFAFQDWWITKFEAFSATFGTKGADKGIDGIAQYLVDHDGNTIKAAFQVKGGKVQSRDIDALLGAMVKHKCVLGVFLSIRPLTAPMLETIADSGHVTAFNKNYPKLQSLTLDEFFSGKTLHLPPMNITFRKPATVNLKPQIALTSDWIGEKHE
;
A
#
# COMPACT_ATOMS: atom_id res chain seq x y z
N MET A 1 -37.40 -47.14 -17.14
CA MET A 1 -36.21 -47.25 -18.01
C MET A 1 -35.56 -45.90 -18.11
N HIS A 2 -34.42 -45.84 -17.44
CA HIS A 2 -33.17 -45.14 -17.69
C HIS A 2 -33.24 -43.59 -17.80
N GLN A 3 -32.86 -42.86 -16.76
CA GLN A 3 -31.44 -42.58 -16.33
C GLN A 3 -30.52 -42.25 -17.52
N LEU A 4 -30.15 -41.00 -17.55
CA LEU A 4 -28.86 -40.43 -17.99
C LEU A 4 -28.99 -38.94 -17.72
N SER A 5 -28.27 -38.31 -16.99
CA SER A 5 -27.14 -38.36 -16.05
C SER A 5 -26.57 -36.94 -16.01
N ASN A 6 -26.56 -36.41 -14.82
CA ASN A 6 -25.74 -35.24 -14.48
C ASN A 6 -24.29 -35.54 -14.75
N SER A 7 -23.63 -34.79 -15.61
CA SER A 7 -22.16 -34.72 -15.69
C SER A 7 -21.70 -33.69 -16.73
N VAL A 8 -22.00 -32.39 -16.54
CA VAL A 8 -21.28 -31.32 -17.23
C VAL A 8 -21.23 -30.12 -16.28
N THR A 9 -20.48 -30.20 -15.22
CA THR A 9 -20.17 -29.03 -14.39
C THR A 9 -18.91 -29.27 -13.55
N ILE A 10 -17.82 -29.76 -14.10
CA ILE A 10 -16.48 -29.73 -13.48
C ILE A 10 -15.46 -29.88 -14.61
N MET A 11 -15.24 -28.83 -15.40
CA MET A 11 -14.13 -28.87 -16.36
C MET A 11 -13.65 -27.50 -16.88
N PHE A 12 -13.77 -26.44 -16.09
CA PHE A 12 -13.25 -25.11 -16.52
C PHE A 12 -12.38 -24.39 -15.49
N ILE A 13 -11.69 -25.13 -14.59
CA ILE A 13 -10.75 -24.51 -13.61
C ILE A 13 -9.32 -25.05 -13.75
N ALA A 14 -8.97 -25.76 -14.84
CA ALA A 14 -7.73 -26.52 -14.85
C ALA A 14 -6.62 -26.03 -15.82
N CYS A 15 -6.75 -24.96 -16.59
CA CYS A 15 -5.78 -24.64 -17.64
C CYS A 15 -4.74 -23.56 -17.37
N ALA A 16 -4.83 -22.77 -16.29
CA ALA A 16 -3.73 -21.85 -15.89
C ALA A 16 -2.70 -22.48 -14.92
N ILE A 17 -2.90 -23.74 -14.54
CA ILE A 17 -2.23 -24.40 -13.42
C ILE A 17 -0.85 -25.04 -13.73
N PRO A 18 -0.44 -25.39 -14.95
CA PRO A 18 0.80 -26.16 -15.16
C PRO A 18 2.08 -25.36 -14.95
N VAL A 19 2.10 -24.06 -15.22
CA VAL A 19 3.35 -23.26 -15.12
C VAL A 19 3.69 -22.95 -13.66
N ILE A 20 2.72 -22.68 -12.82
CA ILE A 20 2.93 -22.26 -11.43
C ILE A 20 3.16 -23.46 -10.48
N ARG A 21 2.63 -24.66 -10.76
CA ARG A 21 2.86 -25.89 -9.95
C ARG A 21 4.31 -26.37 -9.94
N LYS A 22 5.13 -26.02 -10.93
CA LYS A 22 6.56 -26.41 -11.00
C LYS A 22 7.45 -25.67 -10.00
N TRP A 23 6.98 -24.58 -9.41
CA TRP A 23 7.78 -23.64 -8.60
C TRP A 23 7.74 -23.90 -7.08
N ARG A 24 6.87 -24.77 -6.57
CA ARG A 24 6.67 -25.01 -5.12
C ARG A 24 7.90 -25.48 -4.34
N LYS A 25 9.04 -25.84 -4.96
CA LYS A 25 10.15 -26.53 -4.29
C LYS A 25 11.47 -25.77 -4.18
N LYS A 26 11.71 -24.63 -4.85
CA LYS A 26 13.07 -24.09 -4.95
C LYS A 26 13.36 -22.70 -4.32
N GLU A 27 12.37 -21.87 -3.99
CA GLU A 27 12.68 -20.50 -3.55
C GLU A 27 11.79 -19.99 -2.41
N LYS A 28 12.07 -20.47 -1.20
CA LYS A 28 11.36 -20.05 0.03
C LYS A 28 11.62 -18.60 0.45
N ASN A 29 12.56 -17.88 -0.16
CA ASN A 29 13.06 -16.58 0.34
C ASN A 29 13.06 -15.43 -0.68
N MET A 30 12.40 -15.56 -1.83
CA MET A 30 12.37 -14.51 -2.85
C MET A 30 11.10 -13.65 -2.69
N ASN A 31 11.25 -12.33 -2.82
CA ASN A 31 10.14 -11.39 -2.86
C ASN A 31 9.27 -11.63 -4.08
N LYS A 32 7.98 -11.32 -4.01
CA LYS A 32 7.04 -11.60 -5.10
C LYS A 32 6.10 -10.43 -5.36
N LEU A 33 5.91 -10.15 -6.64
CA LEU A 33 4.94 -9.17 -7.11
C LEU A 33 3.94 -9.88 -8.03
N TYR A 34 2.67 -9.92 -7.63
CA TYR A 34 1.63 -10.59 -8.40
C TYR A 34 0.76 -9.58 -9.15
N CYS A 35 0.53 -9.84 -10.44
CA CYS A 35 -0.46 -9.13 -11.24
C CYS A 35 -1.71 -10.02 -11.41
N ALA A 36 -2.62 -9.99 -10.45
CA ALA A 36 -3.83 -10.84 -10.45
C ALA A 36 -4.85 -10.40 -9.39
N ASP A 37 -6.05 -11.01 -9.39
CA ASP A 37 -7.00 -10.88 -8.28
C ASP A 37 -6.38 -11.42 -6.99
N ASN A 38 -6.37 -10.60 -5.96
CA ASN A 38 -5.74 -10.92 -4.69
C ASN A 38 -6.42 -12.06 -3.94
N LEU A 39 -7.73 -12.27 -4.09
CA LEU A 39 -8.43 -13.38 -3.47
C LEU A 39 -7.96 -14.73 -4.05
N GLU A 40 -7.74 -14.78 -5.37
CA GLU A 40 -7.19 -15.95 -6.04
C GLU A 40 -5.77 -16.25 -5.56
N ILE A 41 -4.90 -15.23 -5.53
CA ILE A 41 -3.52 -15.37 -5.09
C ILE A 41 -3.45 -15.79 -3.62
N LEU A 42 -4.20 -15.15 -2.73
CA LEU A 42 -4.25 -15.52 -1.32
C LEU A 42 -4.64 -16.99 -1.13
N ARG A 43 -5.67 -17.47 -1.81
CA ARG A 43 -6.17 -18.84 -1.70
C ARG A 43 -5.21 -19.90 -2.24
N GLN A 44 -4.53 -19.60 -3.35
CA GLN A 44 -3.80 -20.63 -4.08
C GLN A 44 -2.28 -20.63 -3.80
N TYR A 45 -1.69 -19.47 -3.49
CA TYR A 45 -0.23 -19.32 -3.47
C TYR A 45 0.34 -18.86 -2.14
N ILE A 46 -0.46 -18.27 -1.25
CA ILE A 46 0.04 -17.83 0.04
C ILE A 46 -0.31 -18.87 1.12
N PRO A 47 0.70 -19.52 1.73
CA PRO A 47 0.46 -20.52 2.77
C PRO A 47 -0.17 -19.93 4.03
N ASP A 48 -0.85 -20.77 4.80
CA ASP A 48 -1.37 -20.43 6.13
C ASP A 48 -0.21 -19.99 7.02
N GLU A 49 -0.46 -19.01 7.87
CA GLU A 49 0.46 -18.54 8.92
C GLU A 49 1.90 -18.29 8.43
N SER A 50 2.03 -17.70 7.25
CA SER A 50 3.33 -17.43 6.61
C SER A 50 3.76 -15.95 6.65
N VAL A 51 2.83 -15.03 6.90
CA VAL A 51 3.03 -13.57 6.83
C VAL A 51 3.13 -12.97 8.22
N ASP A 52 4.11 -12.10 8.45
CA ASP A 52 4.34 -11.45 9.74
C ASP A 52 3.52 -10.16 9.89
N LEU A 53 3.42 -9.38 8.82
CA LEU A 53 2.70 -8.12 8.80
C LEU A 53 1.87 -8.00 7.52
N ILE A 54 0.62 -7.61 7.67
CA ILE A 54 -0.25 -7.25 6.56
C ILE A 54 -0.67 -5.79 6.70
N TYR A 55 -0.47 -5.03 5.63
CA TYR A 55 -1.09 -3.71 5.44
C TYR A 55 -1.87 -3.74 4.14
N ILE A 56 -3.08 -3.21 4.17
CA ILE A 56 -3.90 -3.03 2.96
C ILE A 56 -4.55 -1.66 2.92
N ASP A 57 -4.61 -1.10 1.71
CA ASP A 57 -5.29 0.15 1.37
C ASP A 57 -6.25 -0.11 0.20
N PRO A 58 -7.39 -0.79 0.45
CA PRO A 58 -8.33 -1.16 -0.60
C PRO A 58 -9.02 0.05 -1.19
N PRO A 59 -9.55 -0.04 -2.43
CA PRO A 59 -10.34 1.04 -3.02
C PRO A 59 -11.51 1.41 -2.10
N PHE A 60 -11.67 2.70 -1.82
CA PHE A 60 -12.76 3.18 -0.96
C PHE A 60 -14.08 3.21 -1.74
N ASN A 61 -15.16 2.74 -1.11
CA ASN A 61 -16.52 2.84 -1.66
C ASN A 61 -17.09 4.27 -1.53
N SER A 62 -16.25 5.30 -1.59
CA SER A 62 -16.69 6.68 -1.52
C SER A 62 -17.27 7.12 -2.86
N LYS A 63 -18.52 7.57 -2.87
CA LYS A 63 -19.15 8.25 -4.02
C LYS A 63 -18.54 9.64 -4.30
N ARG A 64 -17.39 9.98 -3.73
CA ARG A 64 -16.73 11.26 -3.91
C ARG A 64 -16.01 11.28 -5.25
N ASN A 65 -16.39 12.22 -6.11
CA ASN A 65 -15.56 12.66 -7.22
C ASN A 65 -14.27 13.23 -6.63
N TYR A 66 -13.17 12.50 -6.74
CA TYR A 66 -11.84 13.02 -6.44
C TYR A 66 -11.42 13.93 -7.61
N ASN A 67 -11.97 15.15 -7.62
CA ASN A 67 -11.55 16.21 -8.53
C ASN A 67 -10.22 16.79 -8.02
N ILE A 68 -9.09 16.18 -8.36
CA ILE A 68 -7.79 16.85 -8.23
C ILE A 68 -6.85 16.35 -9.34
N PHE A 69 -6.64 17.16 -10.36
CA PHE A 69 -5.53 17.29 -11.30
C PHE A 69 -5.02 16.11 -12.15
N PHE A 70 -5.41 14.89 -11.92
CA PHE A 70 -5.41 13.83 -12.91
C PHE A 70 -6.84 13.29 -13.02
N ASP A 71 -7.35 13.34 -14.25
CA ASP A 71 -8.70 12.94 -14.63
C ASP A 71 -9.13 11.69 -13.86
N ASP A 72 -10.36 11.66 -13.33
CA ASP A 72 -11.07 10.58 -12.57
C ASP A 72 -10.88 9.12 -13.07
N LYS A 73 -9.99 8.91 -14.01
CA LYS A 73 -9.86 7.74 -14.88
C LYS A 73 -9.13 6.57 -14.23
N GLU A 74 -8.10 6.82 -13.40
CA GLU A 74 -7.32 5.74 -12.75
C GLU A 74 -8.06 5.09 -11.58
N ILE A 75 -8.75 5.89 -10.78
CA ILE A 75 -9.61 5.38 -9.70
C ILE A 75 -10.78 4.59 -10.28
N ARG A 76 -11.28 5.00 -11.45
CA ARG A 76 -12.32 4.27 -12.16
C ARG A 76 -11.83 2.94 -12.75
N ALA A 77 -10.57 2.81 -13.14
CA ALA A 77 -10.05 1.54 -13.67
C ALA A 77 -9.82 0.50 -12.58
N GLN A 78 -9.24 0.90 -11.44
CA GLN A 78 -9.21 0.03 -10.27
C GLN A 78 -10.64 -0.33 -9.83
N ARG A 79 -11.53 0.65 -9.78
CA ARG A 79 -12.93 0.45 -9.46
C ARG A 79 -13.64 -0.41 -10.51
N MET A 80 -13.39 -0.24 -11.82
CA MET A 80 -13.98 -1.07 -12.87
C MET A 80 -13.42 -2.49 -12.88
N ALA A 81 -12.12 -2.69 -12.66
CA ALA A 81 -11.55 -4.02 -12.49
C ALA A 81 -12.17 -4.74 -11.28
N PHE A 82 -12.57 -3.98 -10.24
CA PHE A 82 -13.32 -4.50 -9.11
C PHE A 82 -14.85 -4.51 -9.36
N GLU A 83 -15.45 -3.48 -10.01
CA GLU A 83 -16.89 -3.41 -10.29
C GLU A 83 -17.39 -4.52 -11.22
N ASP A 84 -16.59 -4.97 -12.17
CA ASP A 84 -16.94 -6.12 -13.01
C ASP A 84 -16.99 -7.43 -12.20
N THR A 85 -16.29 -7.50 -11.06
CA THR A 85 -16.40 -8.60 -10.09
C THR A 85 -17.57 -8.42 -9.11
N TRP A 86 -18.19 -7.23 -9.01
CA TRP A 86 -19.22 -6.88 -8.02
C TRP A 86 -20.64 -6.81 -8.57
N THR A 87 -20.92 -7.55 -9.63
CA THR A 87 -22.31 -7.72 -10.08
C THR A 87 -23.14 -8.37 -8.97
N LEU A 88 -24.42 -8.05 -8.88
CA LEU A 88 -25.35 -8.69 -7.93
C LEU A 88 -25.27 -10.22 -7.97
N LYS A 89 -25.05 -10.80 -9.15
CA LYS A 89 -24.87 -12.24 -9.34
C LYS A 89 -23.59 -12.76 -8.68
N ASN A 90 -22.45 -12.04 -8.83
CA ASN A 90 -21.19 -12.42 -8.20
C ASN A 90 -21.25 -12.27 -6.68
N VAL A 91 -21.93 -11.23 -6.18
CA VAL A 91 -22.18 -11.03 -4.75
C VAL A 91 -23.01 -12.17 -4.16
N GLN A 92 -24.03 -12.65 -4.88
CA GLN A 92 -24.84 -13.81 -4.44
C GLN A 92 -24.01 -15.09 -4.37
N ASN A 93 -23.16 -15.37 -5.37
CA ASN A 93 -22.26 -16.51 -5.36
C ASN A 93 -21.26 -16.39 -4.19
N SER A 94 -20.70 -15.21 -3.97
CA SER A 94 -19.78 -14.93 -2.86
C SER A 94 -20.44 -15.10 -1.49
N MET A 95 -21.72 -14.76 -1.36
CA MET A 95 -22.48 -15.01 -0.14
C MET A 95 -22.71 -16.51 0.09
N SER A 96 -22.91 -17.30 -0.96
CA SER A 96 -23.02 -18.78 -0.85
C SER A 96 -21.69 -19.40 -0.40
N ASP A 97 -20.55 -18.84 -0.79
CA ASP A 97 -19.22 -19.25 -0.31
C ASP A 97 -19.02 -19.01 1.19
N LEU A 98 -19.73 -18.03 1.75
CA LEU A 98 -19.70 -17.69 3.18
C LEU A 98 -20.74 -18.46 4.02
N ASP A 99 -21.68 -19.15 3.40
CA ASP A 99 -22.70 -19.93 4.08
C ASP A 99 -22.14 -21.30 4.54
N ARG A 100 -21.23 -21.26 5.51
CA ARG A 100 -20.54 -22.41 6.08
C ARG A 100 -20.38 -22.22 7.59
N PRO A 101 -20.31 -23.31 8.39
CA PRO A 101 -20.19 -23.21 9.83
C PRO A 101 -19.02 -22.32 10.31
N GLN A 102 -17.88 -22.34 9.59
CA GLN A 102 -16.68 -21.57 9.95
C GLN A 102 -16.82 -20.06 9.70
N THR A 103 -17.80 -19.65 8.90
CA THR A 103 -18.05 -18.26 8.48
C THR A 103 -19.45 -17.77 8.79
N GLU A 104 -20.23 -18.53 9.59
CA GLU A 104 -21.62 -18.24 9.93
C GLU A 104 -21.80 -16.83 10.54
N ASN A 105 -20.91 -16.43 11.45
CA ASN A 105 -21.01 -15.12 12.09
C ASN A 105 -20.85 -13.98 11.10
N ILE A 106 -19.89 -14.08 10.16
CA ILE A 106 -19.70 -13.07 9.12
C ILE A 106 -20.84 -13.09 8.09
N TYR A 107 -21.36 -14.27 7.75
CA TYR A 107 -22.53 -14.41 6.89
C TYR A 107 -23.75 -13.71 7.50
N THR A 108 -24.01 -13.94 8.79
CA THR A 108 -25.12 -13.30 9.52
C THR A 108 -24.97 -11.78 9.56
N LEU A 109 -23.77 -11.26 9.86
CA LEU A 109 -23.48 -9.83 9.83
C LEU A 109 -23.75 -9.24 8.44
N LEU A 110 -23.28 -9.87 7.38
CA LEU A 110 -23.48 -9.41 6.01
C LEU A 110 -24.94 -9.44 5.59
N LYS A 111 -25.71 -10.44 6.03
CA LYS A 111 -27.18 -10.47 5.85
C LYS A 111 -27.88 -9.29 6.51
N ALA A 112 -27.43 -8.88 7.69
CA ALA A 112 -27.94 -7.67 8.34
C ALA A 112 -27.59 -6.42 7.50
N TYR A 113 -26.35 -6.28 7.03
CA TYR A 113 -25.94 -5.16 6.18
C TYR A 113 -26.64 -5.13 4.83
N GLN A 114 -27.02 -6.25 4.26
CA GLN A 114 -27.85 -6.30 3.06
C GLN A 114 -29.14 -5.51 3.22
N LYS A 115 -29.73 -5.52 4.43
CA LYS A 115 -30.99 -4.82 4.75
C LYS A 115 -30.77 -3.36 5.13
N VAL A 116 -29.76 -3.07 5.98
CA VAL A 116 -29.62 -1.74 6.60
C VAL A 116 -28.59 -0.83 5.91
N ALA A 117 -27.69 -1.40 5.11
CA ALA A 117 -26.62 -0.70 4.40
C ALA A 117 -26.44 -1.22 2.97
N SER A 118 -27.53 -1.33 2.21
CA SER A 118 -27.56 -1.99 0.90
C SER A 118 -26.55 -1.44 -0.12
N SER A 119 -26.21 -0.16 -0.06
CA SER A 119 -25.22 0.45 -0.95
C SER A 119 -23.77 0.07 -0.60
N ALA A 120 -23.48 -0.27 0.65
CA ALA A 120 -22.17 -0.73 1.12
C ALA A 120 -22.02 -2.26 1.02
N PHE A 121 -23.13 -2.98 0.98
CA PHE A 121 -23.17 -4.44 1.06
C PHE A 121 -22.26 -5.17 0.07
N PRO A 122 -22.29 -4.87 -1.25
CA PRO A 122 -21.40 -5.55 -2.21
C PRO A 122 -19.90 -5.38 -1.86
N TYR A 123 -19.52 -4.18 -1.46
CA TYR A 123 -18.15 -3.87 -1.04
C TYR A 123 -17.77 -4.64 0.23
N LEU A 124 -18.67 -4.72 1.22
CA LEU A 124 -18.42 -5.45 2.47
C LEU A 124 -18.29 -6.95 2.25
N VAL A 125 -19.06 -7.55 1.33
CA VAL A 125 -18.92 -8.96 0.94
C VAL A 125 -17.54 -9.22 0.33
N MET A 126 -17.12 -8.36 -0.59
CA MET A 126 -15.81 -8.43 -1.25
C MET A 126 -14.67 -8.35 -0.23
N MET A 127 -14.75 -7.37 0.69
CA MET A 127 -13.74 -7.19 1.73
C MET A 127 -13.73 -8.34 2.73
N ALA A 128 -14.88 -8.84 3.16
CA ALA A 128 -14.97 -9.96 4.09
C ALA A 128 -14.26 -11.21 3.60
N LEU A 129 -14.48 -11.59 2.32
CA LEU A 129 -13.78 -12.73 1.71
C LEU A 129 -12.26 -12.57 1.76
N ARG A 130 -11.76 -11.38 1.46
CA ARG A 130 -10.32 -11.07 1.47
C ARG A 130 -9.76 -11.02 2.87
N ILE A 131 -10.46 -10.39 3.82
CA ILE A 131 -10.03 -10.32 5.23
C ILE A 131 -9.98 -11.72 5.86
N ILE A 132 -10.88 -12.62 5.52
CA ILE A 132 -10.83 -14.03 5.95
C ILE A 132 -9.53 -14.70 5.48
N GLU A 133 -9.17 -14.53 4.22
CA GLU A 133 -7.95 -15.10 3.67
C GLU A 133 -6.69 -14.42 4.21
N LEU A 134 -6.72 -13.10 4.40
CA LEU A 134 -5.63 -12.35 5.03
C LEU A 134 -5.42 -12.81 6.49
N HIS A 135 -6.50 -13.06 7.24
CA HIS A 135 -6.39 -13.65 8.57
C HIS A 135 -5.80 -15.07 8.53
N ARG A 136 -6.16 -15.90 7.53
CA ARG A 136 -5.62 -17.26 7.37
C ARG A 136 -4.10 -17.24 7.17
N VAL A 137 -3.62 -16.38 6.26
CA VAL A 137 -2.19 -16.32 5.89
C VAL A 137 -1.34 -15.59 6.93
N LEU A 138 -1.93 -14.77 7.79
CA LEU A 138 -1.24 -14.06 8.87
C LEU A 138 -0.80 -15.04 9.95
N LYS A 139 0.44 -14.93 10.44
CA LYS A 139 0.93 -15.71 11.59
C LYS A 139 0.16 -15.39 12.87
N SER A 140 0.15 -16.30 13.83
CA SER A 140 -0.44 -16.07 15.16
C SER A 140 0.20 -14.88 15.89
N THR A 141 1.47 -14.57 15.61
CA THR A 141 2.19 -13.40 16.14
C THR A 141 2.10 -12.17 15.23
N GLY A 142 1.32 -12.25 14.18
CA GLY A 142 1.28 -11.23 13.12
C GLY A 142 0.30 -10.10 13.40
N SER A 143 0.53 -9.00 12.72
CA SER A 143 -0.26 -7.76 12.79
C SER A 143 -0.95 -7.44 11.47
N PHE A 144 -2.17 -6.93 11.54
CA PHE A 144 -2.99 -6.54 10.40
C PHE A 144 -3.39 -5.07 10.49
N TYR A 145 -3.15 -4.32 9.43
CA TYR A 145 -3.53 -2.91 9.29
C TYR A 145 -4.44 -2.72 8.09
N LEU A 146 -5.62 -2.16 8.32
CA LEU A 146 -6.59 -1.81 7.28
C LEU A 146 -6.77 -0.30 7.21
N HIS A 147 -6.31 0.30 6.12
CA HIS A 147 -6.51 1.71 5.84
C HIS A 147 -7.87 1.92 5.17
N CYS A 148 -8.64 2.85 5.67
CA CYS A 148 -9.97 3.17 5.14
C CYS A 148 -10.36 4.64 5.39
N ASP A 149 -11.35 5.10 4.65
CA ASP A 149 -11.94 6.40 4.90
C ASP A 149 -12.97 6.35 6.06
N PRO A 150 -13.28 7.49 6.69
CA PRO A 150 -14.26 7.52 7.79
C PRO A 150 -15.68 7.06 7.40
N THR A 151 -16.02 6.99 6.10
CA THR A 151 -17.36 6.57 5.66
C THR A 151 -17.56 5.07 5.73
N MET A 152 -16.47 4.29 5.56
CA MET A 152 -16.50 2.84 5.57
C MET A 152 -15.87 2.22 6.81
N SER A 153 -15.08 2.98 7.60
CA SER A 153 -14.31 2.47 8.73
C SER A 153 -15.16 1.70 9.74
N HIS A 154 -16.34 2.22 10.11
CA HIS A 154 -17.22 1.58 11.09
C HIS A 154 -17.76 0.23 10.63
N TYR A 155 -18.13 0.10 9.34
CA TYR A 155 -18.58 -1.17 8.77
C TYR A 155 -17.43 -2.18 8.67
N LEU A 156 -16.26 -1.72 8.22
CA LEU A 156 -15.07 -2.57 8.12
C LEU A 156 -14.57 -3.00 9.49
N LYS A 157 -14.66 -2.12 10.51
CA LYS A 157 -14.34 -2.44 11.91
C LYS A 157 -15.15 -3.64 12.39
N THR A 158 -16.48 -3.64 12.20
CA THR A 158 -17.33 -4.76 12.63
C THR A 158 -17.03 -6.04 11.85
N VAL A 159 -16.71 -5.96 10.56
CA VAL A 159 -16.27 -7.12 9.77
C VAL A 159 -14.96 -7.68 10.33
N CYS A 160 -13.98 -6.83 10.63
CA CYS A 160 -12.72 -7.25 11.24
C CYS A 160 -12.91 -7.84 12.64
N ASP A 161 -13.77 -7.26 13.49
CA ASP A 161 -14.07 -7.79 14.83
C ASP A 161 -14.58 -9.23 14.78
N VAL A 162 -15.52 -9.50 13.86
CA VAL A 162 -16.07 -10.85 13.68
C VAL A 162 -14.99 -11.83 13.18
N ILE A 163 -14.04 -11.39 12.37
CA ILE A 163 -13.01 -12.28 11.81
C ILE A 163 -11.83 -12.47 12.77
N PHE A 164 -11.38 -11.42 13.46
CA PHE A 164 -10.21 -11.47 14.34
C PHE A 164 -10.57 -11.79 15.79
N CYS A 165 -11.48 -11.03 16.41
CA CYS A 165 -11.69 -11.10 17.86
C CYS A 165 -12.39 -12.39 18.29
N ILE A 166 -13.29 -12.93 17.48
CA ILE A 166 -13.95 -14.22 17.80
C ILE A 166 -12.96 -15.40 17.75
N LYS A 167 -11.86 -15.26 17.01
CA LYS A 167 -10.84 -16.31 16.84
C LYS A 167 -9.62 -16.15 17.76
N GLY A 168 -9.72 -15.33 18.80
CA GLY A 168 -8.64 -15.13 19.78
C GLY A 168 -7.66 -14.02 19.44
N GLY A 169 -7.90 -13.27 18.35
CA GLY A 169 -7.21 -12.02 18.06
C GLY A 169 -7.82 -10.84 18.81
N ASP A 170 -7.21 -9.67 18.65
CA ASP A 170 -7.65 -8.48 19.36
C ASP A 170 -7.52 -7.21 18.52
N PHE A 171 -8.46 -6.29 18.70
CA PHE A 171 -8.40 -4.92 18.20
C PHE A 171 -7.44 -4.11 19.07
N ARG A 172 -6.44 -3.50 18.47
CA ARG A 172 -5.41 -2.75 19.18
C ARG A 172 -5.68 -1.26 19.17
N ASN A 173 -5.82 -0.66 17.98
CA ASN A 173 -6.05 0.77 17.87
C ASN A 173 -6.89 1.11 16.64
N GLU A 174 -7.67 2.17 16.76
CA GLU A 174 -8.10 3.02 15.65
C GLU A 174 -7.11 4.18 15.54
N ILE A 175 -6.28 4.16 14.51
CA ILE A 175 -5.31 5.21 14.26
C ILE A 175 -5.95 6.25 13.37
N VAL A 176 -5.97 7.50 13.83
CA VAL A 176 -6.45 8.66 13.07
C VAL A 176 -5.25 9.35 12.44
N TRP A 177 -5.13 9.24 11.11
CA TRP A 177 -4.05 9.91 10.39
C TRP A 177 -4.55 11.15 9.68
N GLN A 178 -3.98 12.31 10.04
CA GLN A 178 -4.28 13.58 9.39
C GLN A 178 -3.63 13.61 8.00
N ARG A 179 -4.49 13.51 6.96
CA ARG A 179 -4.06 13.49 5.56
C ARG A 179 -3.86 14.89 4.97
N ASN A 180 -4.73 15.82 5.31
CA ASN A 180 -4.76 17.19 4.78
C ASN A 180 -4.88 18.22 5.92
N THR A 181 -4.58 19.48 5.61
CA THR A 181 -4.66 20.58 6.60
C THR A 181 -6.09 21.04 6.84
N SER A 182 -6.76 21.53 5.81
CA SER A 182 -8.13 22.05 5.94
C SER A 182 -8.87 21.95 4.60
N HIS A 183 -10.20 21.85 4.69
CA HIS A 183 -11.12 22.00 3.58
C HIS A 183 -12.18 23.03 3.94
N ASN A 184 -12.48 23.92 3.01
CA ASN A 184 -13.58 24.87 3.16
C ASN A 184 -14.87 24.18 2.70
N ASP A 185 -15.64 23.61 3.64
CA ASP A 185 -16.95 23.01 3.38
C ASP A 185 -17.99 23.87 4.11
N GLY A 186 -18.88 24.52 3.37
CA GLY A 186 -19.87 25.44 3.92
C GLY A 186 -21.02 24.78 4.70
N LYS A 187 -21.10 23.43 4.72
CA LYS A 187 -22.23 22.70 5.31
C LYS A 187 -21.85 21.70 6.41
N LYS A 188 -20.57 21.39 6.59
CA LYS A 188 -20.06 20.44 7.59
C LYS A 188 -18.58 20.69 7.87
N PHE A 189 -18.04 20.02 8.89
CA PHE A 189 -16.60 19.99 9.11
C PHE A 189 -15.90 19.27 7.98
N GLY A 190 -14.79 19.82 7.48
CA GLY A 190 -13.97 19.21 6.44
C GLY A 190 -13.38 17.86 6.89
N CYS A 191 -13.44 16.84 6.03
CA CYS A 191 -12.85 15.55 6.32
C CYS A 191 -11.36 15.58 5.93
N VAL A 192 -10.49 15.68 6.92
CA VAL A 192 -9.05 15.88 6.75
C VAL A 192 -8.21 14.66 7.16
N HIS A 193 -8.86 13.55 7.54
CA HIS A 193 -8.19 12.37 8.04
C HIS A 193 -8.67 11.09 7.35
N ASP A 194 -7.87 10.06 7.46
CA ASP A 194 -8.20 8.66 7.18
C ASP A 194 -8.05 7.85 8.47
N ILE A 195 -8.66 6.67 8.49
CA ILE A 195 -8.64 5.73 9.61
C ILE A 195 -7.76 4.53 9.24
N ILE A 196 -6.93 4.08 10.18
CA ILE A 196 -6.18 2.83 10.05
C ILE A 196 -6.53 1.93 11.23
N LEU A 197 -7.20 0.83 10.94
CA LEU A 197 -7.59 -0.16 11.95
C LEU A 197 -6.44 -1.13 12.18
N PHE A 198 -5.98 -1.25 13.41
CA PHE A 198 -4.89 -2.14 13.81
C PHE A 198 -5.41 -3.32 14.61
N TYR A 199 -5.10 -4.54 14.14
CA TYR A 199 -5.43 -5.81 14.78
C TYR A 199 -4.17 -6.66 14.97
N ALA A 200 -4.14 -7.44 16.05
CA ALA A 200 -3.22 -8.56 16.24
C ALA A 200 -3.97 -9.88 16.11
N LYS A 201 -3.38 -10.89 15.46
CA LYS A 201 -4.05 -12.20 15.31
C LYS A 201 -4.09 -13.01 16.58
N GLY A 202 -3.13 -12.84 17.49
CA GLY A 202 -3.07 -13.53 18.77
C GLY A 202 -2.69 -12.60 19.91
N GLU A 203 -2.64 -13.14 21.13
CA GLU A 203 -2.27 -12.39 22.33
C GLU A 203 -0.83 -11.89 22.28
N THR A 204 0.08 -12.74 21.82
CA THR A 204 1.49 -12.39 21.62
C THR A 204 1.72 -11.98 20.18
N PHE A 205 2.22 -10.76 19.96
CA PHE A 205 2.49 -10.21 18.62
C PHE A 205 3.72 -9.31 18.63
N THR A 206 4.31 -9.10 17.45
CA THR A 206 5.45 -8.20 17.28
C THR A 206 4.99 -6.76 17.38
N TYR A 207 5.50 -6.04 18.39
CA TYR A 207 5.30 -4.60 18.53
C TYR A 207 6.57 -3.91 19.03
N ASN A 208 7.18 -3.13 18.15
CA ASN A 208 8.35 -2.32 18.45
C ASN A 208 7.88 -0.91 18.79
N ARG A 209 8.16 -0.46 20.01
CA ARG A 209 7.79 0.89 20.42
C ARG A 209 8.59 1.92 19.59
N ILE A 210 7.85 2.83 18.96
CA ILE A 210 8.46 3.92 18.20
C ILE A 210 8.32 5.22 18.98
N GLU A 211 9.42 5.98 19.01
CA GLU A 211 9.47 7.29 19.65
C GLU A 211 9.81 8.38 18.63
N ILE A 212 9.24 9.56 18.83
CA ILE A 212 9.57 10.77 18.07
C ILE A 212 10.39 11.68 18.96
N LEU A 213 11.51 12.16 18.45
CA LEU A 213 12.32 13.16 19.17
C LEU A 213 11.48 14.42 19.42
N ARG A 214 11.58 14.93 20.63
CA ARG A 214 10.98 16.21 21.01
C ARG A 214 11.71 17.35 20.32
N ASN A 215 10.98 18.35 19.88
CA ASN A 215 11.61 19.59 19.43
C ASN A 215 12.02 20.48 20.63
N GLU A 216 12.81 21.51 20.37
CA GLU A 216 13.31 22.43 21.42
C GLU A 216 12.18 23.08 22.25
N GLU A 217 11.07 23.42 21.64
CA GLU A 217 9.91 24.00 22.31
C GLU A 217 9.25 22.99 23.26
N GLU A 218 9.05 21.75 22.81
CA GLU A 218 8.53 20.64 23.61
C GLU A 218 9.49 20.29 24.76
N LEU A 219 10.81 20.32 24.50
CA LEU A 219 11.84 20.11 25.51
C LEU A 219 11.83 21.24 26.56
N ALA A 220 11.76 22.49 26.13
CA ALA A 220 11.69 23.63 27.04
C ALA A 220 10.44 23.60 27.92
N LYS A 221 9.31 23.23 27.37
CA LYS A 221 8.04 23.08 28.09
C LYS A 221 8.05 21.91 29.08
N ARG A 222 8.60 20.76 28.72
CA ARG A 222 8.64 19.56 29.56
C ARG A 222 9.75 19.61 30.59
N PHE A 223 10.91 20.19 30.23
CA PHE A 223 12.12 20.31 31.05
C PHE A 223 12.51 21.79 31.23
N PRO A 224 11.75 22.55 32.02
CA PRO A 224 11.91 24.00 32.10
C PRO A 224 13.15 24.46 32.85
N LEU A 225 13.78 23.56 33.64
CA LEU A 225 14.93 23.91 34.46
C LEU A 225 16.23 23.58 33.71
N ILE A 226 17.24 24.42 33.92
CA ILE A 226 18.62 24.24 33.40
C ILE A 226 19.59 24.11 34.58
N GLU A 227 20.43 23.10 34.52
CA GLU A 227 21.45 22.89 35.55
C GLU A 227 22.66 23.77 35.28
N PRO A 228 23.03 24.69 36.22
CA PRO A 228 24.06 25.71 35.95
C PRO A 228 25.44 25.15 35.62
N LYS A 229 25.80 23.95 36.12
CA LYS A 229 27.13 23.36 35.92
C LYS A 229 27.29 22.59 34.61
N THR A 230 26.20 22.06 34.06
CA THR A 230 26.22 21.12 32.93
C THR A 230 25.44 21.63 31.76
N ASP A 231 24.69 22.72 31.91
CA ASP A 231 23.76 23.30 30.94
C ASP A 231 22.65 22.31 30.46
N ARG A 232 22.45 21.22 31.23
CA ARG A 232 21.45 20.20 30.92
C ARG A 232 20.07 20.64 31.37
N ARG A 233 19.08 20.48 30.46
CA ARG A 233 17.66 20.69 30.81
C ARG A 233 17.15 19.55 31.67
N TYR A 234 16.34 19.86 32.71
CA TYR A 234 15.70 18.87 33.55
C TYR A 234 14.32 19.29 34.06
N CYS A 235 13.58 18.34 34.59
CA CYS A 235 12.37 18.58 35.39
C CYS A 235 12.47 17.85 36.74
N LEU A 236 11.59 18.21 37.66
CA LEU A 236 11.50 17.59 38.98
C LEU A 236 10.25 16.71 39.05
N ASP A 237 10.47 15.41 38.99
CA ASP A 237 9.41 14.42 39.08
C ASP A 237 9.05 14.08 40.53
N ASN A 238 7.80 13.66 40.73
CA ASN A 238 7.34 13.14 42.02
C ASN A 238 7.92 11.75 42.29
N LEU A 239 8.46 11.53 43.47
CA LEU A 239 8.97 10.24 43.93
C LEU A 239 7.91 9.34 44.59
N ALA A 240 6.72 9.87 44.89
CA ALA A 240 5.62 9.09 45.46
C ALA A 240 4.66 8.59 44.41
N ALA A 241 4.09 7.39 44.62
CA ALA A 241 3.03 6.77 43.85
C ALA A 241 1.88 6.32 44.76
N ALA A 242 0.68 6.12 44.19
CA ALA A 242 -0.49 5.67 44.92
C ALA A 242 -0.28 4.28 45.54
N GLY A 243 -0.73 4.09 46.77
CA GLY A 243 -0.56 2.88 47.56
C GLY A 243 0.11 3.18 48.90
N GLN A 244 -0.04 2.31 49.88
CA GLN A 244 0.62 2.49 51.19
C GLN A 244 2.01 1.89 51.17
N GLY A 245 2.96 2.59 51.81
CA GLY A 245 4.35 2.13 51.92
C GLY A 245 5.08 2.74 53.14
N PRO A 246 6.21 2.15 53.56
CA PRO A 246 6.96 2.60 54.70
C PRO A 246 7.75 3.91 54.39
N ALA A 247 8.14 4.59 55.47
CA ALA A 247 9.15 5.65 55.39
C ALA A 247 10.47 5.12 54.81
N ARG A 248 11.21 5.99 54.14
CA ARG A 248 12.52 5.70 53.56
C ARG A 248 13.55 6.74 53.98
N GLN A 249 14.79 6.29 54.09
CA GLN A 249 15.93 7.14 54.41
C GLN A 249 16.36 7.91 53.14
N PHE A 250 16.45 9.24 53.24
CA PHE A 250 16.97 10.13 52.19
C PHE A 250 18.20 10.88 52.75
N GLY A 251 19.35 10.26 52.66
CA GLY A 251 20.55 10.74 53.31
C GLY A 251 20.43 10.63 54.83
N ASP A 252 20.50 11.76 55.54
CA ASP A 252 20.34 11.84 57.00
C ASP A 252 18.85 11.97 57.47
N ARG A 253 17.89 11.97 56.54
CA ARG A 253 16.46 12.23 56.81
C ARG A 253 15.62 10.99 56.59
N LEU A 254 14.90 10.54 57.60
CA LEU A 254 13.84 9.56 57.46
C LEU A 254 12.55 10.31 57.06
N ILE A 255 11.98 9.99 55.88
CA ILE A 255 10.84 10.72 55.33
C ILE A 255 9.71 9.71 55.05
N GLU A 256 8.53 10.01 55.59
CA GLU A 256 7.32 9.29 55.30
C GLU A 256 6.76 9.69 53.92
N PRO A 257 6.21 8.74 53.14
CA PRO A 257 5.52 9.10 51.93
C PRO A 257 4.26 9.93 52.25
N PRO A 258 3.77 10.78 51.31
CA PRO A 258 2.52 11.49 51.51
C PRO A 258 1.37 10.51 51.77
N ASN A 259 0.37 10.91 52.55
CA ASN A 259 -0.72 10.06 52.97
C ASN A 259 -1.41 9.35 51.77
N GLY A 260 -1.58 8.02 51.86
CA GLY A 260 -2.12 7.20 50.77
C GLY A 260 -1.11 6.86 49.66
N ASN A 261 0.19 7.13 49.85
CA ASN A 261 1.22 6.85 48.86
C ASN A 261 2.36 5.98 49.40
N HIS A 262 3.19 5.50 48.50
CA HIS A 262 4.50 4.88 48.80
C HIS A 262 5.60 5.54 47.99
N TRP A 263 6.86 5.36 48.39
CA TRP A 263 8.01 5.78 47.60
C TRP A 263 8.25 4.81 46.45
N ARG A 264 8.39 5.32 45.21
CA ARG A 264 8.58 4.52 44.00
C ARG A 264 9.84 3.68 43.95
N TYR A 265 10.88 4.11 44.70
CA TYR A 265 12.18 3.46 44.67
C TYR A 265 12.44 2.70 45.98
N SER A 266 13.14 1.56 45.86
CA SER A 266 13.72 0.86 47.03
C SER A 266 14.73 1.74 47.73
N GLN A 267 15.10 1.39 48.97
CA GLN A 267 16.10 2.13 49.71
C GLN A 267 17.44 2.21 48.96
N GLU A 268 17.90 1.10 48.43
CA GLU A 268 19.14 1.01 47.64
C GLU A 268 19.13 1.99 46.44
N ASN A 269 18.02 2.05 45.70
CA ASN A 269 17.88 2.97 44.57
C ASN A 269 17.80 4.44 45.02
N ILE A 270 17.20 4.74 46.16
CA ILE A 270 17.19 6.08 46.74
C ILE A 270 18.62 6.50 47.05
N ASP A 271 19.41 5.66 47.70
CA ASP A 271 20.80 5.94 48.06
C ASP A 271 21.66 6.14 46.81
N LYS A 272 21.50 5.28 45.81
CA LYS A 272 22.17 5.43 44.51
C LYS A 272 21.80 6.75 43.80
N HIS A 273 20.52 7.12 43.79
CA HIS A 273 20.08 8.36 43.18
C HIS A 273 20.50 9.61 43.93
N LEU A 274 20.61 9.54 45.26
CA LEU A 274 21.19 10.62 46.08
C LEU A 274 22.68 10.81 45.78
N ALA A 275 23.44 9.72 45.76
CA ALA A 275 24.87 9.75 45.44
C ALA A 275 25.16 10.34 44.05
N ASN A 276 24.27 10.03 43.07
CA ASN A 276 24.38 10.56 41.71
C ASN A 276 23.76 11.97 41.51
N GLY A 277 23.33 12.64 42.60
CA GLY A 277 22.71 13.97 42.50
C GLY A 277 21.37 14.01 41.79
N ARG A 278 20.72 12.86 41.65
CA ARG A 278 19.40 12.73 40.98
C ARG A 278 18.23 13.04 41.90
N ILE A 279 18.39 12.93 43.21
CA ILE A 279 17.37 13.33 44.17
C ILE A 279 17.78 14.67 44.76
N VAL A 280 16.90 15.63 44.70
CA VAL A 280 17.03 16.97 45.25
C VAL A 280 15.83 17.31 46.13
N PHE A 281 16.04 18.21 47.10
CA PHE A 281 14.96 18.65 47.99
C PHE A 281 14.45 20.02 47.56
N THR A 282 13.13 20.16 47.54
CA THR A 282 12.50 21.47 47.36
C THR A 282 12.76 22.36 48.59
N GLY A 283 12.52 23.66 48.51
CA GLY A 283 12.61 24.58 49.65
C GLY A 283 11.76 24.18 50.87
N LYS A 284 10.75 23.32 50.65
CA LYS A 284 9.92 22.73 51.73
C LYS A 284 10.40 21.35 52.20
N GLY A 285 11.59 20.92 51.79
CA GLY A 285 12.18 19.64 52.19
C GLY A 285 11.58 18.40 51.51
N VAL A 286 10.75 18.56 50.48
CA VAL A 286 10.16 17.44 49.76
C VAL A 286 11.15 16.87 48.75
N PRO A 287 11.45 15.54 48.78
CA PRO A 287 12.36 14.95 47.82
C PRO A 287 11.71 14.87 46.41
N ARG A 288 12.51 15.20 45.40
CA ARG A 288 12.12 15.16 43.97
C ARG A 288 13.22 14.50 43.16
N TYR A 289 12.81 13.78 42.13
CA TYR A 289 13.74 13.16 41.18
C TYR A 289 14.06 14.12 40.05
N LYS A 290 15.32 14.40 39.83
CA LYS A 290 15.82 15.22 38.74
C LYS A 290 15.92 14.35 37.48
N ARG A 291 14.97 14.51 36.57
CA ARG A 291 14.97 13.85 35.28
C ARG A 291 15.52 14.80 34.24
N TYR A 292 16.60 14.42 33.57
CA TYR A 292 17.18 15.22 32.51
C TYR A 292 16.50 14.95 31.17
N ALA A 293 16.53 15.93 30.26
CA ALA A 293 15.95 15.81 28.91
C ALA A 293 16.67 14.76 28.07
N ASP A 294 17.97 14.60 28.26
CA ASP A 294 18.82 13.62 27.57
C ASP A 294 18.72 12.19 28.14
N ASP A 295 18.07 12.00 29.31
CA ASP A 295 17.68 10.66 29.78
C ASP A 295 16.49 10.08 28.97
N ILE A 296 15.83 10.91 28.15
CA ILE A 296 14.61 10.52 27.42
C ILE A 296 14.84 10.76 25.94
N THR A 297 14.96 9.69 25.19
CA THR A 297 15.24 9.72 23.74
C THR A 297 14.12 10.35 22.92
N GLY A 298 12.86 10.26 23.38
CA GLY A 298 11.73 10.79 22.64
C GLY A 298 10.41 10.78 23.42
N LYS A 299 9.33 10.90 22.69
CA LYS A 299 7.96 10.63 23.16
C LYS A 299 7.37 9.47 22.35
N PRO A 300 6.69 8.50 23.00
CA PRO A 300 6.02 7.43 22.29
C PRO A 300 4.98 7.99 21.32
N ILE A 301 4.91 7.42 20.13
CA ILE A 301 3.84 7.71 19.18
C ILE A 301 2.53 7.16 19.75
N GLN A 302 1.49 7.97 19.65
CA GLN A 302 0.13 7.60 20.01
C GLN A 302 -0.70 7.29 18.75
N ASP A 303 -2.00 7.14 18.86
CA ASP A 303 -2.94 6.76 17.79
C ASP A 303 -3.46 7.95 16.96
N ILE A 304 -3.08 9.19 17.28
CA ILE A 304 -3.37 10.36 16.45
C ILE A 304 -2.08 10.82 15.76
N TRP A 305 -2.01 10.63 14.44
CA TRP A 305 -0.83 10.94 13.63
C TRP A 305 -1.03 12.23 12.85
N THR A 306 -0.31 13.27 13.27
CA THR A 306 -0.36 14.61 12.68
C THR A 306 1.02 15.14 12.25
N ASP A 307 2.05 14.38 12.48
CA ASP A 307 3.46 14.77 12.29
C ASP A 307 3.93 14.62 10.84
N PHE A 308 3.16 13.97 9.98
CA PHE A 308 3.29 13.99 8.53
C PHE A 308 1.92 13.90 7.86
N MET A 309 1.79 14.54 6.72
CA MET A 309 0.56 14.60 5.93
C MET A 309 0.66 13.76 4.66
N GLY A 310 -0.41 13.75 3.88
CA GLY A 310 -0.42 13.20 2.53
C GLY A 310 0.58 13.91 1.62
N ILE A 311 0.91 13.28 0.48
CA ILE A 311 1.90 13.77 -0.46
C ILE A 311 1.40 15.06 -1.12
N ALA A 312 2.14 16.15 -0.96
CA ALA A 312 1.84 17.41 -1.63
C ALA A 312 1.97 17.30 -3.17
N SER A 313 1.22 18.13 -3.90
CA SER A 313 1.22 18.11 -5.37
C SER A 313 2.59 18.36 -6.00
N GLN A 314 3.47 19.10 -5.33
CA GLN A 314 4.83 19.42 -5.76
C GLN A 314 5.91 18.55 -5.10
N SER A 315 5.52 17.52 -4.35
CA SER A 315 6.47 16.61 -3.70
C SER A 315 7.24 15.79 -4.73
N SER A 316 8.55 15.64 -4.53
CA SER A 316 9.41 14.77 -5.34
C SER A 316 9.08 13.27 -5.15
N GLU A 317 8.39 12.92 -4.06
CA GLU A 317 7.89 11.56 -3.78
C GLU A 317 6.71 11.17 -4.68
N ARG A 318 6.04 12.16 -5.29
CA ARG A 318 4.82 11.93 -6.06
C ARG A 318 5.12 11.22 -7.38
N LEU A 319 4.57 10.02 -7.54
CA LEU A 319 4.67 9.22 -8.78
C LEU A 319 3.54 9.50 -9.78
N GLY A 320 2.54 10.32 -9.40
CA GLY A 320 1.34 10.55 -10.21
C GLY A 320 0.22 9.52 -9.98
N TYR A 321 0.40 8.56 -9.09
CA TYR A 321 -0.63 7.59 -8.74
C TYR A 321 -1.64 8.22 -7.76
N PRO A 322 -2.96 8.21 -8.04
CA PRO A 322 -3.94 9.03 -7.33
C PRO A 322 -4.07 8.76 -5.82
N THR A 323 -3.88 7.50 -5.41
CA THR A 323 -4.05 7.06 -4.02
C THR A 323 -2.73 6.81 -3.30
N GLN A 324 -1.61 7.30 -3.86
CA GLN A 324 -0.29 7.10 -3.30
C GLN A 324 -0.22 7.60 -1.84
N LYS A 325 0.18 6.71 -0.95
CA LYS A 325 0.45 7.03 0.46
C LYS A 325 1.91 7.48 0.64
N PRO A 326 2.22 8.35 1.60
CA PRO A 326 3.59 8.73 1.90
C PRO A 326 4.40 7.54 2.43
N LEU A 327 5.66 7.44 2.00
CA LEU A 327 6.58 6.39 2.42
C LEU A 327 6.74 6.32 3.95
N ALA A 328 6.77 7.49 4.59
CA ALA A 328 6.85 7.64 6.03
C ALA A 328 5.74 6.92 6.81
N LEU A 329 4.53 6.88 6.27
CA LEU A 329 3.40 6.17 6.86
C LEU A 329 3.69 4.67 6.93
N LEU A 330 4.13 4.09 5.81
CA LEU A 330 4.39 2.65 5.72
C LEU A 330 5.66 2.27 6.49
N GLU A 331 6.70 3.10 6.48
CA GLU A 331 7.88 2.88 7.31
C GLU A 331 7.53 2.81 8.79
N ARG A 332 6.63 3.68 9.27
CA ARG A 332 6.17 3.67 10.66
C ARG A 332 5.47 2.36 11.01
N ILE A 333 4.52 1.94 10.20
CA ILE A 333 3.75 0.70 10.42
C ILE A 333 4.68 -0.52 10.38
N ILE A 334 5.57 -0.60 9.39
CA ILE A 334 6.49 -1.72 9.22
C ILE A 334 7.49 -1.80 10.39
N LYS A 335 8.04 -0.67 10.83
CA LYS A 335 8.94 -0.62 12.01
C LYS A 335 8.22 -1.04 13.28
N ALA A 336 6.96 -0.61 13.47
CA ALA A 336 6.20 -0.93 14.67
C ALA A 336 5.86 -2.44 14.77
N SER A 337 5.56 -3.10 13.65
CA SER A 337 4.95 -4.43 13.69
C SER A 337 5.71 -5.49 12.89
N SER A 338 7.00 -5.29 12.66
CA SER A 338 7.89 -6.29 12.05
C SER A 338 9.35 -6.05 12.39
N ASN A 339 10.18 -7.09 12.19
CA ASN A 339 11.62 -7.06 12.31
C ASN A 339 12.31 -7.27 10.95
N GLU A 340 13.62 -7.01 10.84
CA GLU A 340 14.38 -7.30 9.61
C GLU A 340 14.23 -8.78 9.23
N GLY A 341 13.98 -9.06 7.95
CA GLY A 341 13.76 -10.40 7.41
C GLY A 341 12.32 -10.92 7.53
N ASP A 342 11.44 -10.29 8.30
CA ASP A 342 10.02 -10.63 8.37
C ASP A 342 9.32 -10.41 7.03
N LEU A 343 8.21 -11.10 6.79
CA LEU A 343 7.45 -11.03 5.56
C LEU A 343 6.27 -10.06 5.69
N VAL A 344 6.29 -9.01 4.88
CA VAL A 344 5.24 -8.01 4.75
C VAL A 344 4.38 -8.32 3.51
N LEU A 345 3.06 -8.34 3.65
CA LEU A 345 2.11 -8.52 2.55
C LEU A 345 1.26 -7.26 2.37
N ASP A 346 1.17 -6.79 1.13
CA ASP A 346 0.16 -5.82 0.69
C ASP A 346 -0.64 -6.41 -0.47
N ALA A 347 -1.91 -6.71 -0.19
CA ALA A 347 -2.82 -7.33 -1.17
C ALA A 347 -3.53 -6.31 -2.08
N PHE A 348 -3.28 -5.00 -1.90
CA PHE A 348 -3.76 -3.89 -2.70
C PHE A 348 -2.64 -2.88 -2.92
N CYS A 349 -1.50 -3.35 -3.43
CA CYS A 349 -0.25 -2.61 -3.32
C CYS A 349 -0.15 -1.35 -4.20
N GLY A 350 -1.06 -1.13 -5.16
CA GLY A 350 -1.12 0.08 -5.98
C GLY A 350 0.23 0.46 -6.57
N CYS A 351 0.72 1.66 -6.27
CA CYS A 351 2.05 2.11 -6.72
C CYS A 351 3.22 1.59 -5.85
N GLY A 352 2.97 0.64 -4.94
CA GLY A 352 4.00 -0.09 -4.20
C GLY A 352 4.68 0.66 -3.07
N THR A 353 4.01 1.60 -2.41
CA THR A 353 4.61 2.30 -1.27
C THR A 353 4.97 1.34 -0.12
N THR A 354 4.12 0.34 0.14
CA THR A 354 4.40 -0.70 1.13
C THR A 354 5.59 -1.57 0.74
N VAL A 355 5.67 -1.94 -0.54
CA VAL A 355 6.78 -2.73 -1.10
C VAL A 355 8.10 -1.98 -0.98
N ASP A 356 8.11 -0.70 -1.34
CA ASP A 356 9.27 0.18 -1.21
C ASP A 356 9.72 0.35 0.25
N ALA A 357 8.78 0.61 1.16
CA ALA A 357 9.08 0.71 2.59
C ALA A 357 9.65 -0.60 3.16
N ALA A 358 9.11 -1.76 2.75
CA ALA A 358 9.59 -3.07 3.16
C ALA A 358 11.01 -3.33 2.64
N GLU A 359 11.28 -3.06 1.36
CA GLU A 359 12.61 -3.17 0.76
C GLU A 359 13.63 -2.28 1.48
N LYS A 360 13.30 -1.00 1.68
CA LYS A 360 14.13 -0.02 2.39
C LYS A 360 14.50 -0.48 3.81
N LEU A 361 13.56 -1.12 4.48
CA LEU A 361 13.73 -1.59 5.86
C LEU A 361 14.23 -3.04 5.94
N LYS A 362 14.67 -3.64 4.83
CA LYS A 362 15.17 -5.02 4.74
C LYS A 362 14.17 -6.07 5.21
N ARG A 363 12.89 -5.85 4.96
CA ARG A 363 11.84 -6.85 5.12
C ARG A 363 11.67 -7.58 3.79
N ARG A 364 11.28 -8.85 3.84
CA ARG A 364 10.75 -9.54 2.67
C ARG A 364 9.36 -9.01 2.39
N TRP A 365 8.94 -9.08 1.13
CA TRP A 365 7.63 -8.55 0.77
C TRP A 365 6.92 -9.37 -0.31
N ILE A 366 5.60 -9.33 -0.25
CA ILE A 366 4.69 -9.77 -1.30
C ILE A 366 3.75 -8.60 -1.60
N GLY A 367 3.76 -8.15 -2.86
CA GLY A 367 2.79 -7.18 -3.38
C GLY A 367 1.82 -7.87 -4.33
N ILE A 368 0.54 -7.54 -4.25
CA ILE A 368 -0.49 -8.04 -5.18
C ILE A 368 -1.27 -6.83 -5.68
N ASP A 369 -1.38 -6.69 -7.00
CA ASP A 369 -2.27 -5.73 -7.64
C ASP A 369 -2.88 -6.33 -8.92
N ILE A 370 -4.08 -5.91 -9.25
CA ILE A 370 -4.75 -6.38 -10.46
C ILE A 370 -4.30 -5.64 -11.72
N SER A 371 -3.68 -4.47 -11.55
CA SER A 371 -3.31 -3.58 -12.64
C SER A 371 -1.89 -3.85 -13.15
N PRO A 372 -1.70 -4.23 -14.42
CA PRO A 372 -0.37 -4.31 -15.03
C PRO A 372 0.41 -3.00 -14.96
N PHE A 373 -0.30 -1.87 -15.01
CA PHE A 373 0.29 -0.54 -14.85
C PHE A 373 0.88 -0.32 -13.45
N ALA A 374 0.13 -0.68 -12.41
CA ALA A 374 0.61 -0.60 -11.03
C ALA A 374 1.88 -1.45 -10.84
N VAL A 375 1.88 -2.68 -11.35
CA VAL A 375 3.04 -3.59 -11.32
C VAL A 375 4.24 -2.96 -12.02
N LYS A 376 4.07 -2.41 -13.23
CA LYS A 376 5.16 -1.74 -13.96
C LYS A 376 5.70 -0.53 -13.21
N LEU A 377 4.84 0.25 -12.59
CA LEU A 377 5.22 1.40 -11.78
C LEU A 377 6.07 0.98 -10.57
N ILE A 378 5.73 -0.13 -9.92
CA ILE A 378 6.51 -0.72 -8.82
C ILE A 378 7.89 -1.16 -9.32
N GLU A 379 7.97 -1.88 -10.43
CA GLU A 379 9.26 -2.31 -11.01
C GLU A 379 10.17 -1.11 -11.29
N ASN A 380 9.62 -0.08 -11.93
CA ASN A 380 10.36 1.15 -12.24
C ASN A 380 10.83 1.87 -10.96
N ARG A 381 9.98 1.95 -9.93
CA ARG A 381 10.30 2.55 -8.63
C ARG A 381 11.45 1.79 -7.95
N LEU A 382 11.32 0.48 -7.81
CA LEU A 382 12.32 -0.36 -7.17
C LEU A 382 13.67 -0.31 -7.90
N THR A 383 13.66 -0.42 -9.22
CA THR A 383 14.89 -0.36 -10.03
C THR A 383 15.59 0.98 -9.86
N LYS A 384 14.83 2.09 -9.86
CA LYS A 384 15.40 3.43 -9.75
C LYS A 384 15.98 3.72 -8.35
N GLU A 385 15.28 3.30 -7.29
CA GLU A 385 15.69 3.61 -5.92
C GLU A 385 16.82 2.70 -5.43
N TYR A 386 16.80 1.42 -5.77
CA TYR A 386 17.71 0.43 -5.19
C TYR A 386 18.76 -0.08 -6.15
N ASN A 387 18.54 -0.01 -7.46
CA ASN A 387 19.50 -0.41 -8.49
C ASN A 387 20.24 -1.73 -8.13
N SER A 388 21.55 -1.68 -7.88
CA SER A 388 22.39 -2.84 -7.58
C SER A 388 22.16 -3.49 -6.21
N VAL A 389 21.50 -2.78 -5.27
CA VAL A 389 21.21 -3.29 -3.92
C VAL A 389 19.78 -3.84 -3.79
N LEU A 390 19.01 -3.83 -4.87
CA LEU A 390 17.65 -4.36 -4.90
C LEU A 390 17.62 -5.86 -4.61
N SER A 391 16.78 -6.27 -3.68
CA SER A 391 16.54 -7.68 -3.39
C SER A 391 15.98 -8.40 -4.60
N LYS A 392 16.33 -9.68 -4.76
CA LYS A 392 15.75 -10.51 -5.83
C LYS A 392 14.25 -10.67 -5.63
N TYR A 393 13.50 -10.42 -6.68
CA TYR A 393 12.05 -10.62 -6.70
C TYR A 393 11.58 -11.23 -8.02
N GLU A 394 10.37 -11.75 -8.03
CA GLU A 394 9.72 -12.34 -9.19
C GLU A 394 8.39 -11.64 -9.45
N VAL A 395 8.14 -11.33 -10.72
CA VAL A 395 6.85 -10.82 -11.18
C VAL A 395 6.04 -11.96 -11.78
N LEU A 396 4.82 -12.16 -11.28
CA LEU A 396 3.96 -13.29 -11.61
C LEU A 396 2.58 -12.80 -12.08
N GLY A 397 1.94 -13.55 -12.96
CA GLY A 397 0.59 -13.23 -13.46
C GLY A 397 0.56 -12.33 -14.70
N LEU A 398 1.72 -11.85 -15.18
CA LEU A 398 1.83 -11.17 -16.48
C LEU A 398 2.12 -12.18 -17.59
N PRO A 399 1.64 -11.93 -18.83
CA PRO A 399 1.97 -12.76 -19.99
C PRO A 399 3.49 -12.85 -20.24
N VAL A 400 3.94 -14.07 -20.46
CA VAL A 400 5.34 -14.40 -20.77
C VAL A 400 5.54 -14.94 -22.18
N ASP A 401 4.46 -15.27 -22.87
CA ASP A 401 4.42 -15.77 -24.25
C ASP A 401 3.09 -15.41 -24.93
N THR A 402 3.02 -15.66 -26.24
CA THR A 402 1.81 -15.41 -27.06
C THR A 402 0.58 -16.11 -26.48
N LYS A 403 0.72 -17.33 -25.98
CA LYS A 403 -0.41 -18.11 -25.47
C LYS A 403 -1.00 -17.47 -24.22
N THR A 404 -0.18 -17.14 -23.23
CA THR A 404 -0.64 -16.51 -21.99
C THR A 404 -1.17 -15.10 -22.21
N ALA A 405 -0.67 -14.40 -23.22
CA ALA A 405 -1.21 -13.10 -23.62
C ALA A 405 -2.60 -13.20 -24.27
N ILE A 406 -2.84 -14.22 -25.10
CA ILE A 406 -4.16 -14.51 -25.66
C ILE A 406 -5.14 -14.92 -24.55
N GLU A 407 -4.73 -15.78 -23.62
CA GLU A 407 -5.55 -16.15 -22.46
C GLU A 407 -5.95 -14.93 -21.62
N LEU A 408 -5.03 -13.97 -21.42
CA LEU A 408 -5.34 -12.71 -20.75
C LEU A 408 -6.37 -11.89 -21.56
N TRP A 409 -6.20 -11.79 -22.88
CA TRP A 409 -7.16 -11.07 -23.73
C TRP A 409 -8.56 -11.70 -23.69
N GLU A 410 -8.67 -13.01 -23.75
CA GLU A 410 -9.94 -13.73 -23.67
C GLU A 410 -10.64 -13.54 -22.31
N LYS A 411 -9.86 -13.53 -21.23
CA LYS A 411 -10.36 -13.34 -19.85
C LYS A 411 -10.69 -11.89 -19.54
N ASN A 412 -9.82 -10.96 -19.93
CA ASN A 412 -9.95 -9.53 -19.65
C ASN A 412 -9.25 -8.69 -20.73
N PRO A 413 -9.98 -8.28 -21.80
CA PRO A 413 -9.41 -7.48 -22.88
C PRO A 413 -8.77 -6.15 -22.43
N PHE A 414 -9.31 -5.50 -21.40
CA PHE A 414 -8.77 -4.24 -20.88
C PHE A 414 -7.44 -4.45 -20.17
N ALA A 415 -7.33 -5.47 -19.32
CA ALA A 415 -6.06 -5.82 -18.69
C ALA A 415 -5.00 -6.22 -19.72
N PHE A 416 -5.37 -6.87 -20.80
CA PHE A 416 -4.49 -7.17 -21.92
C PHE A 416 -4.01 -5.89 -22.63
N GLN A 417 -4.91 -4.95 -22.93
CA GLN A 417 -4.55 -3.64 -23.50
C GLN A 417 -3.55 -2.92 -22.59
N ASP A 418 -3.88 -2.77 -21.32
CA ASP A 418 -3.03 -2.11 -20.32
C ASP A 418 -1.66 -2.79 -20.20
N TRP A 419 -1.63 -4.13 -20.11
CA TRP A 419 -0.38 -4.89 -20.10
C TRP A 419 0.50 -4.58 -21.31
N TRP A 420 -0.09 -4.56 -22.52
CA TRP A 420 0.71 -4.43 -23.72
C TRP A 420 1.22 -3.00 -23.94
N ILE A 421 0.39 -2.00 -23.72
CA ILE A 421 0.84 -0.59 -23.84
C ILE A 421 1.90 -0.21 -22.81
N THR A 422 1.86 -0.81 -21.60
CA THR A 422 2.89 -0.55 -20.57
C THR A 422 4.28 -1.04 -20.96
N LYS A 423 4.41 -1.99 -21.89
CA LYS A 423 5.71 -2.42 -22.44
C LYS A 423 6.40 -1.30 -23.21
N PHE A 424 5.67 -0.29 -23.62
CA PHE A 424 6.15 0.90 -24.32
C PHE A 424 6.03 2.17 -23.45
N GLU A 425 5.92 1.99 -22.13
CA GLU A 425 5.75 3.08 -21.15
C GLU A 425 4.56 4.01 -21.49
N ALA A 426 3.57 3.49 -22.19
CA ALA A 426 2.35 4.23 -22.52
C ALA A 426 1.33 4.11 -21.40
N PHE A 427 0.59 5.19 -21.18
CA PHE A 427 -0.50 5.24 -20.22
C PHE A 427 -1.84 5.03 -20.93
N SER A 428 -2.73 4.23 -20.35
CA SER A 428 -4.05 4.00 -20.94
C SER A 428 -4.81 5.31 -21.14
N ALA A 429 -5.27 5.54 -22.37
CA ALA A 429 -6.08 6.71 -22.71
C ALA A 429 -7.53 6.58 -22.24
N THR A 430 -7.95 5.34 -21.95
CA THR A 430 -9.32 4.96 -21.59
C THR A 430 -9.47 4.61 -20.11
N PHE A 431 -8.45 4.88 -19.32
CA PHE A 431 -8.48 4.58 -17.89
C PHE A 431 -9.82 5.04 -17.27
N GLY A 432 -10.74 4.08 -17.12
CA GLY A 432 -12.00 4.26 -16.38
C GLY A 432 -13.18 4.90 -17.09
N THR A 433 -13.25 4.98 -18.42
CA THR A 433 -14.44 5.43 -19.13
C THR A 433 -15.15 4.30 -19.86
N LYS A 434 -16.41 3.97 -19.47
CA LYS A 434 -17.35 3.26 -20.36
C LYS A 434 -17.81 4.26 -21.43
N GLY A 435 -17.30 4.14 -22.62
CA GLY A 435 -17.67 4.98 -23.77
C GLY A 435 -16.62 4.89 -24.86
N ALA A 436 -17.01 5.22 -26.09
CA ALA A 436 -16.13 5.16 -27.25
C ALA A 436 -14.79 5.87 -26.95
N ASP A 437 -13.71 5.14 -27.05
CA ASP A 437 -12.31 5.47 -26.67
C ASP A 437 -11.71 6.59 -27.48
N LYS A 438 -12.54 7.37 -28.19
CA LYS A 438 -12.07 8.38 -29.14
C LYS A 438 -10.97 7.86 -30.08
N GLY A 439 -10.81 6.52 -30.20
CA GLY A 439 -9.95 5.81 -31.14
C GLY A 439 -8.52 5.54 -30.68
N ILE A 440 -8.17 5.68 -29.38
CA ILE A 440 -6.86 5.31 -28.84
C ILE A 440 -6.97 4.63 -27.49
N ASP A 441 -6.10 3.63 -27.24
CA ASP A 441 -6.04 2.88 -25.99
C ASP A 441 -4.97 3.39 -25.04
N GLY A 442 -3.92 4.05 -25.57
CA GLY A 442 -2.83 4.59 -24.76
C GLY A 442 -2.17 5.83 -25.35
N ILE A 443 -1.51 6.61 -24.49
CA ILE A 443 -0.67 7.73 -24.85
C ILE A 443 0.68 7.63 -24.15
N ALA A 444 1.77 7.86 -24.89
CA ALA A 444 3.11 8.01 -24.35
C ALA A 444 3.72 9.37 -24.75
N GLN A 445 4.73 9.83 -24.03
CA GLN A 445 5.51 11.01 -24.35
C GLN A 445 6.97 10.65 -24.57
N TYR A 446 7.52 11.07 -25.71
CA TYR A 446 8.89 10.80 -26.11
C TYR A 446 9.65 12.12 -26.27
N LEU A 447 10.92 12.13 -25.88
CA LEU A 447 11.82 13.29 -26.07
C LEU A 447 12.15 13.47 -27.55
N VAL A 448 12.26 14.71 -28.01
CA VAL A 448 12.68 15.04 -29.36
C VAL A 448 14.08 15.66 -29.42
N ASP A 449 14.53 16.20 -28.29
CA ASP A 449 15.83 16.87 -28.18
C ASP A 449 16.41 16.76 -26.76
N HIS A 450 17.60 17.35 -26.59
CA HIS A 450 18.28 17.40 -25.28
C HIS A 450 17.72 18.50 -24.36
N ASP A 451 16.88 19.40 -24.86
CA ASP A 451 16.26 20.47 -24.07
C ASP A 451 15.01 20.00 -23.33
N GLY A 452 14.62 18.74 -23.56
CA GLY A 452 13.48 18.14 -22.86
C GLY A 452 12.13 18.33 -23.55
N ASN A 453 12.12 18.83 -24.80
CA ASN A 453 10.90 18.91 -25.60
C ASN A 453 10.36 17.52 -25.89
N THR A 454 9.01 17.38 -25.91
CA THR A 454 8.36 16.09 -26.07
C THR A 454 7.32 16.08 -27.18
N ILE A 455 7.12 14.90 -27.76
CA ILE A 455 6.00 14.57 -28.65
C ILE A 455 5.17 13.46 -28.08
N LYS A 456 3.88 13.44 -28.44
CA LYS A 456 2.93 12.39 -28.01
C LYS A 456 2.86 11.29 -29.06
N ALA A 457 2.79 10.05 -28.58
CA ALA A 457 2.45 8.87 -29.36
C ALA A 457 1.08 8.32 -28.94
N ALA A 458 0.23 7.99 -29.90
CA ALA A 458 -1.03 7.29 -29.70
C ALA A 458 -0.82 5.80 -29.85
N PHE A 459 -1.40 4.99 -28.95
CA PHE A 459 -1.40 3.53 -29.02
C PHE A 459 -2.81 3.02 -29.24
N GLN A 460 -2.95 2.05 -30.14
CA GLN A 460 -4.18 1.30 -30.33
C GLN A 460 -3.88 -0.20 -30.29
N VAL A 461 -4.69 -0.95 -29.53
CA VAL A 461 -4.54 -2.39 -29.33
C VAL A 461 -5.74 -3.13 -29.92
N LYS A 462 -5.49 -4.15 -30.73
CA LYS A 462 -6.54 -4.97 -31.36
C LYS A 462 -6.34 -6.45 -31.05
N GLY A 463 -7.22 -7.01 -30.22
CA GLY A 463 -7.23 -8.45 -29.95
C GLY A 463 -7.98 -9.30 -30.98
N GLY A 464 -9.00 -8.71 -31.62
CA GLY A 464 -9.88 -9.39 -32.58
C GLY A 464 -9.43 -9.28 -34.04
N LYS A 465 -10.41 -9.28 -34.95
CA LYS A 465 -10.19 -9.12 -36.40
C LYS A 465 -9.73 -7.70 -36.70
N VAL A 466 -8.64 -7.57 -37.44
CA VAL A 466 -8.07 -6.29 -37.87
C VAL A 466 -8.62 -5.94 -39.26
N GLN A 467 -8.92 -4.66 -39.50
CA GLN A 467 -9.48 -4.14 -40.78
C GLN A 467 -8.76 -2.83 -41.12
N SER A 468 -8.67 -2.46 -42.41
CA SER A 468 -8.02 -1.23 -42.88
C SER A 468 -8.55 0.02 -42.16
N ARG A 469 -9.86 0.08 -41.94
CA ARG A 469 -10.48 1.19 -41.17
C ARG A 469 -9.94 1.36 -39.74
N ASP A 470 -9.30 0.34 -39.15
CA ASP A 470 -8.71 0.45 -37.81
C ASP A 470 -7.43 1.32 -37.87
N ILE A 471 -6.66 1.22 -38.97
CA ILE A 471 -5.49 2.08 -39.19
C ILE A 471 -5.94 3.53 -39.47
N ASP A 472 -6.99 3.71 -40.31
CA ASP A 472 -7.55 5.05 -40.59
C ASP A 472 -8.09 5.70 -39.30
N ALA A 473 -8.75 4.90 -38.46
CA ALA A 473 -9.25 5.36 -37.17
C ALA A 473 -8.11 5.84 -36.23
N LEU A 474 -6.99 5.10 -36.19
CA LEU A 474 -5.80 5.53 -35.43
C LEU A 474 -5.23 6.84 -35.99
N LEU A 475 -5.08 6.97 -37.31
CA LEU A 475 -4.61 8.23 -37.95
C LEU A 475 -5.53 9.39 -37.60
N GLY A 476 -6.85 9.21 -37.69
CA GLY A 476 -7.82 10.23 -37.31
C GLY A 476 -7.75 10.59 -35.81
N ALA A 477 -7.54 9.59 -34.96
CA ALA A 477 -7.41 9.78 -33.52
C ALA A 477 -6.09 10.50 -33.17
N MET A 478 -4.98 10.20 -33.87
CA MET A 478 -3.72 10.93 -33.70
C MET A 478 -3.89 12.43 -33.90
N VAL A 479 -4.61 12.83 -34.97
CA VAL A 479 -4.91 14.26 -35.24
C VAL A 479 -5.72 14.86 -34.11
N LYS A 480 -6.79 14.19 -33.69
CA LYS A 480 -7.68 14.65 -32.62
C LYS A 480 -6.98 14.84 -31.28
N HIS A 481 -6.05 13.95 -30.94
CA HIS A 481 -5.32 13.97 -29.66
C HIS A 481 -3.98 14.70 -29.75
N LYS A 482 -3.67 15.31 -30.90
CA LYS A 482 -2.39 16.00 -31.17
C LYS A 482 -1.19 15.07 -30.94
N CYS A 483 -1.31 13.82 -31.36
CA CYS A 483 -0.23 12.83 -31.34
C CYS A 483 0.51 12.85 -32.65
N VAL A 484 1.84 12.90 -32.58
CA VAL A 484 2.74 12.97 -33.76
C VAL A 484 3.14 11.55 -34.20
N LEU A 485 3.26 10.63 -33.25
CA LEU A 485 3.55 9.22 -33.48
C LEU A 485 2.30 8.36 -33.24
N GLY A 486 2.20 7.23 -33.95
CA GLY A 486 1.16 6.22 -33.78
C GLY A 486 1.74 4.82 -33.70
N VAL A 487 1.17 3.98 -32.84
CA VAL A 487 1.55 2.58 -32.70
C VAL A 487 0.29 1.73 -32.73
N PHE A 488 0.24 0.78 -33.66
CA PHE A 488 -0.83 -0.19 -33.80
C PHE A 488 -0.35 -1.57 -33.32
N LEU A 489 -0.91 -2.04 -32.22
CA LEU A 489 -0.59 -3.32 -31.61
C LEU A 489 -1.72 -4.33 -31.92
N SER A 490 -1.41 -5.52 -32.44
CA SER A 490 -2.43 -6.50 -32.80
C SER A 490 -2.02 -7.94 -32.48
N ILE A 491 -2.98 -8.75 -32.04
CA ILE A 491 -2.75 -10.20 -31.89
C ILE A 491 -2.50 -10.83 -33.27
N ARG A 492 -3.25 -10.40 -34.28
CA ARG A 492 -3.19 -10.97 -35.62
C ARG A 492 -2.33 -10.12 -36.56
N PRO A 493 -1.69 -10.76 -37.58
CA PRO A 493 -0.91 -10.02 -38.57
C PRO A 493 -1.79 -9.07 -39.40
N LEU A 494 -1.18 -7.96 -39.84
CA LEU A 494 -1.79 -6.98 -40.72
C LEU A 494 -1.74 -7.46 -42.18
N THR A 495 -2.67 -7.00 -42.99
CA THR A 495 -2.66 -7.25 -44.44
C THR A 495 -1.67 -6.33 -45.15
N ALA A 496 -1.21 -6.71 -46.36
CA ALA A 496 -0.30 -5.94 -47.16
C ALA A 496 -0.75 -4.47 -47.37
N PRO A 497 -2.04 -4.17 -47.73
CA PRO A 497 -2.48 -2.78 -47.85
C PRO A 497 -2.41 -1.96 -46.55
N MET A 498 -2.61 -2.61 -45.39
CA MET A 498 -2.44 -1.91 -44.10
C MET A 498 -0.98 -1.57 -43.81
N LEU A 499 -0.06 -2.48 -44.15
CA LEU A 499 1.37 -2.26 -44.00
C LEU A 499 1.86 -1.15 -44.94
N GLU A 500 1.32 -1.07 -46.17
CA GLU A 500 1.58 0.05 -47.12
C GLU A 500 1.12 1.39 -46.52
N THR A 501 -0.11 1.47 -46.03
CA THR A 501 -0.63 2.67 -45.35
C THR A 501 0.26 3.10 -44.18
N ILE A 502 0.78 2.16 -43.42
CA ILE A 502 1.72 2.43 -42.31
C ILE A 502 3.04 2.98 -42.84
N ALA A 503 3.61 2.34 -43.85
CA ALA A 503 4.87 2.76 -44.47
C ALA A 503 4.79 4.18 -45.09
N ASP A 504 3.67 4.49 -45.75
CA ASP A 504 3.42 5.79 -46.42
C ASP A 504 3.09 6.93 -45.45
N SER A 505 2.93 6.64 -44.15
CA SER A 505 2.61 7.67 -43.13
C SER A 505 3.70 8.69 -42.90
N GLY A 506 4.94 8.46 -43.39
CA GLY A 506 6.09 9.34 -43.28
C GLY A 506 6.89 9.16 -41.96
N HIS A 507 7.71 10.15 -41.66
CA HIS A 507 8.65 10.12 -40.54
C HIS A 507 8.55 11.35 -39.65
N VAL A 508 9.05 11.20 -38.44
CA VAL A 508 9.21 12.26 -37.43
C VAL A 508 10.68 12.31 -37.05
N THR A 509 11.24 13.51 -37.01
CA THR A 509 12.64 13.69 -36.61
C THR A 509 12.74 13.99 -35.11
N ALA A 510 13.57 13.22 -34.40
CA ALA A 510 13.94 13.44 -33.01
C ALA A 510 15.43 13.10 -32.84
N PHE A 511 16.18 13.89 -32.07
CA PHE A 511 17.64 13.70 -31.88
C PHE A 511 18.42 13.51 -33.17
N ASN A 512 18.05 14.25 -34.23
CA ASN A 512 18.62 14.16 -35.59
C ASN A 512 18.48 12.75 -36.23
N LYS A 513 17.51 11.94 -35.78
CA LYS A 513 17.17 10.64 -36.35
C LYS A 513 15.72 10.63 -36.82
N ASN A 514 15.46 9.88 -37.89
CA ASN A 514 14.12 9.71 -38.42
C ASN A 514 13.46 8.48 -37.82
N TYR A 515 12.26 8.65 -37.28
CA TYR A 515 11.41 7.62 -36.70
C TYR A 515 10.13 7.49 -37.55
N PRO A 516 9.69 6.29 -37.92
CA PRO A 516 8.43 6.12 -38.63
C PRO A 516 7.27 6.73 -37.85
N LYS A 517 6.45 7.55 -38.53
CA LYS A 517 5.32 8.24 -37.89
C LYS A 517 4.26 7.25 -37.38
N LEU A 518 4.02 6.18 -38.13
CA LEU A 518 3.14 5.10 -37.75
C LEU A 518 3.90 3.77 -37.78
N GLN A 519 3.71 2.93 -36.79
CA GLN A 519 4.34 1.63 -36.68
C GLN A 519 3.34 0.59 -36.21
N SER A 520 3.57 -0.68 -36.57
CA SER A 520 2.79 -1.80 -36.07
C SER A 520 3.67 -2.88 -35.46
N LEU A 521 3.10 -3.61 -34.51
CA LEU A 521 3.73 -4.76 -33.89
C LEU A 521 2.67 -5.79 -33.59
N THR A 522 2.87 -7.02 -34.07
CA THR A 522 2.02 -8.15 -33.71
C THR A 522 2.51 -8.81 -32.43
N LEU A 523 1.62 -9.56 -31.78
CA LEU A 523 1.95 -10.26 -30.55
C LEU A 523 3.09 -11.29 -30.74
N ASP A 524 3.09 -12.01 -31.86
CA ASP A 524 4.15 -12.97 -32.21
C ASP A 524 5.49 -12.27 -32.48
N GLU A 525 5.48 -11.15 -33.18
CA GLU A 525 6.65 -10.32 -33.41
C GLU A 525 7.22 -9.79 -32.09
N PHE A 526 6.36 -9.35 -31.18
CA PHE A 526 6.77 -8.88 -29.85
C PHE A 526 7.49 -9.98 -29.06
N PHE A 527 6.94 -11.19 -28.97
CA PHE A 527 7.58 -12.29 -28.26
C PHE A 527 8.78 -12.90 -29.00
N SER A 528 8.90 -12.67 -30.32
CA SER A 528 10.11 -13.01 -31.07
C SER A 528 11.26 -11.98 -30.91
N GLY A 529 11.02 -10.91 -30.14
CA GLY A 529 12.03 -9.90 -29.82
C GLY A 529 12.08 -8.71 -30.79
N LYS A 530 11.10 -8.56 -31.72
CA LYS A 530 10.98 -7.37 -32.55
C LYS A 530 10.62 -6.18 -31.67
N THR A 531 11.28 -5.06 -31.87
CA THR A 531 11.06 -3.82 -31.14
C THR A 531 10.56 -2.72 -32.08
N LEU A 532 9.83 -1.75 -31.49
CA LEU A 532 9.44 -0.53 -32.19
C LEU A 532 10.61 0.46 -32.21
N HIS A 533 10.74 1.20 -33.30
CA HIS A 533 11.72 2.27 -33.44
C HIS A 533 11.12 3.58 -32.93
N LEU A 534 11.22 3.83 -31.65
CA LEU A 534 10.65 4.99 -30.96
C LEU A 534 11.77 5.88 -30.39
N PRO A 535 11.56 7.22 -30.29
CA PRO A 535 12.52 8.10 -29.63
C PRO A 535 12.70 7.77 -28.14
N PRO A 536 13.76 8.27 -27.48
CA PRO A 536 13.93 8.12 -26.05
C PRO A 536 12.75 8.70 -25.26
N MET A 537 12.41 8.07 -24.15
CA MET A 537 11.32 8.54 -23.29
C MET A 537 11.76 9.58 -22.28
N ASN A 538 10.86 10.48 -21.94
CA ASN A 538 11.00 11.37 -20.79
C ASN A 538 10.44 10.71 -19.54
N ILE A 539 11.19 9.78 -18.95
CA ILE A 539 10.81 9.20 -17.65
C ILE A 539 11.36 10.12 -16.55
N THR A 540 10.72 11.25 -16.33
CA THR A 540 10.99 12.08 -15.16
C THR A 540 10.18 11.57 -13.95
N PHE A 541 10.55 10.40 -13.41
CA PHE A 541 10.21 10.09 -12.02
C PHE A 541 11.08 11.00 -11.14
N ARG A 542 10.47 11.97 -10.45
CA ARG A 542 11.17 12.79 -9.47
C ARG A 542 11.62 11.87 -8.33
N LYS A 543 12.87 12.06 -7.84
CA LYS A 543 13.35 11.31 -6.66
C LYS A 543 12.39 11.55 -5.50
N PRO A 544 12.05 10.52 -4.70
CA PRO A 544 11.36 10.72 -3.45
C PRO A 544 12.15 11.72 -2.61
N ALA A 545 11.50 12.75 -2.09
CA ALA A 545 12.13 13.58 -1.07
C ALA A 545 12.39 12.69 0.14
N THR A 546 13.60 12.72 0.64
CA THR A 546 13.84 12.37 2.03
C THR A 546 13.00 13.34 2.85
N VAL A 547 11.80 12.93 3.21
CA VAL A 547 11.04 13.65 4.22
C VAL A 547 11.90 13.56 5.47
N ASN A 548 12.44 14.71 5.92
CA ASN A 548 13.06 14.80 7.24
C ASN A 548 11.95 14.57 8.26
N LEU A 549 11.60 13.28 8.45
CA LEU A 549 10.84 12.89 9.62
C LEU A 549 11.66 13.33 10.83
N LYS A 550 11.00 13.88 11.82
CA LYS A 550 11.60 13.95 13.15
C LYS A 550 12.23 12.58 13.40
N PRO A 551 13.52 12.49 13.78
CA PRO A 551 14.19 11.20 13.88
C PRO A 551 13.34 10.24 14.71
N GLN A 552 13.03 9.09 14.14
CA GLN A 552 12.31 8.01 14.82
C GLN A 552 13.36 7.02 15.32
N ILE A 553 13.38 6.76 16.61
CA ILE A 553 14.26 5.77 17.21
C ILE A 553 13.42 4.55 17.55
N ALA A 554 13.74 3.41 16.96
CA ALA A 554 13.24 2.13 17.42
C ALA A 554 14.10 1.73 18.65
N LEU A 555 13.47 1.53 19.79
CA LEU A 555 14.15 0.94 20.94
C LEU A 555 14.36 -0.55 20.63
N THR A 556 15.62 -0.98 20.52
CA THR A 556 15.95 -2.40 20.42
C THR A 556 15.70 -3.10 21.75
N SER A 557 15.45 -4.41 21.71
CA SER A 557 15.12 -5.27 22.86
C SER A 557 16.15 -5.26 23.99
N ASP A 558 17.33 -4.72 23.77
CA ASP A 558 18.42 -4.66 24.75
C ASP A 558 18.19 -3.68 25.92
N TRP A 559 17.09 -2.90 25.88
CA TRP A 559 16.66 -1.98 26.92
C TRP A 559 15.50 -2.47 27.80
N ILE A 560 15.00 -3.69 27.58
CA ILE A 560 13.92 -4.30 28.39
C ILE A 560 14.52 -5.07 29.59
N GLY A 561 15.61 -4.62 30.14
CA GLY A 561 16.38 -5.28 31.21
C GLY A 561 16.23 -4.71 32.60
N GLU A 562 15.17 -3.96 32.93
CA GLU A 562 14.84 -3.70 34.34
C GLU A 562 13.32 -3.80 34.52
N LYS A 563 12.86 -5.02 34.87
CA LYS A 563 11.53 -5.21 35.48
C LYS A 563 11.49 -4.36 36.75
N HIS A 564 10.57 -3.42 36.78
CA HIS A 564 10.18 -2.77 38.02
C HIS A 564 9.36 -3.78 38.84
N GLU A 565 9.98 -4.45 39.82
CA GLU A 565 9.28 -4.99 40.97
C GLU A 565 8.86 -3.89 41.93
#